data_e39f1eb726a78d90b074933dd9fd9250
#
_entry.id   e39f1eb726a78d90b074933dd9fd9250
#
_cell.length_a   1.000
_cell.length_b   1.000
_cell.length_c   1.000
_cell.angle_alpha   90.00
_cell.angle_beta   90.00
_cell.angle_gamma   90.00
#
_symmetry.space_group_name_H-M   'P 1'
#
loop_
_entity.id
_entity.type
_entity.pdbx_description
1 polymer ?
#
loop_
_entity_poly.entity_id
_entity_poly.type
_entity_poly.pdbx_seq_one_letter_code
_entity_poly.pdbx_strand_id
1 'polypeptide(L)'
;MSKDKLWGGRFTQPTDKFVEEFTASIDFDKRLYRHDIRGSIAHARMLGRQGIIPQADVESIIRGLEDILARIEDGSFDFSVSLEDIHMNIEARLSAAIGDAGKRLHTGRSRNDQVAVDIRLYLRDELDDISVFLDKLIESLLFQAERNLGVIMPGYTHLQVAQPILFSHHMLAYVEMFRRDMGRMEDCRKRLNVLPLGAGALAGTTFPIDREYVAEQLGFPEVTRNSLDSVSDRDFALEFMSASSILMMHLSRFSEELVLWSSSEFGFVDLSDSFCTGSSIMPQKKNPDVPELVRGKTGRVYGNLVALLTVMKSLPLAYNKDMQEDKEPLFDTIDTVKGSLKVFADMVREMRIRADAMRNAAARGFSTATDVADYLVRKGLPFRDAHEVVGKAVRYCVENGKDLPELSLETWKSFSEKIEADIFDAITLEASVNARKATGGTALERVRAEMERIKAER
;
A
#
# COMPACT_ATOMS: atom_id res chain seq x y z
N MET A 1 -20.32 14.66 -43.18
CA MET A 1 -20.43 13.28 -42.69
C MET A 1 -19.10 12.97 -42.03
N SER A 2 -19.04 12.92 -40.71
CA SER A 2 -17.79 12.63 -40.03
C SER A 2 -17.47 11.15 -40.24
N LYS A 3 -16.44 10.89 -41.06
CA LYS A 3 -15.87 9.56 -41.30
C LYS A 3 -14.86 9.15 -40.24
N ASP A 4 -14.94 9.75 -39.05
CA ASP A 4 -13.82 9.76 -38.09
C ASP A 4 -13.80 8.57 -37.14
N LYS A 5 -14.86 7.73 -37.10
CA LYS A 5 -14.89 6.53 -36.26
C LYS A 5 -14.55 5.26 -37.04
N LEU A 6 -13.53 4.53 -36.62
CA LEU A 6 -13.02 3.34 -37.29
C LEU A 6 -14.06 2.20 -37.43
N TRP A 7 -15.15 2.23 -36.63
CA TRP A 7 -16.25 1.24 -36.60
C TRP A 7 -17.55 1.73 -37.25
N GLY A 8 -17.57 2.92 -37.91
CA GLY A 8 -18.78 3.58 -38.42
C GLY A 8 -19.50 2.92 -39.59
N GLY A 9 -18.95 1.87 -40.21
CA GLY A 9 -19.43 1.33 -41.51
C GLY A 9 -20.87 0.77 -41.52
N ARG A 10 -21.44 0.40 -40.37
CA ARG A 10 -22.82 -0.11 -40.24
C ARG A 10 -23.84 0.99 -39.96
N PHE A 11 -23.40 2.10 -39.39
CA PHE A 11 -24.30 3.12 -38.89
C PHE A 11 -24.66 4.16 -39.97
N THR A 12 -25.94 4.54 -40.00
CA THR A 12 -26.48 5.50 -40.93
C THR A 12 -26.55 6.93 -40.39
N GLN A 13 -26.40 7.08 -39.08
CA GLN A 13 -26.40 8.35 -38.35
C GLN A 13 -25.12 8.53 -37.55
N PRO A 14 -24.62 9.78 -37.39
CA PRO A 14 -23.52 10.05 -36.48
C PRO A 14 -23.93 9.80 -35.03
N THR A 15 -22.97 9.47 -34.17
CA THR A 15 -23.19 9.38 -32.73
C THR A 15 -23.61 10.77 -32.19
N ASP A 16 -24.56 10.82 -31.26
CA ASP A 16 -24.92 12.04 -30.56
C ASP A 16 -23.70 12.56 -29.77
N LYS A 17 -23.51 13.88 -29.75
CA LYS A 17 -22.36 14.50 -29.11
C LYS A 17 -22.30 14.24 -27.60
N PHE A 18 -23.45 14.30 -26.93
CA PHE A 18 -23.51 14.00 -25.50
C PHE A 18 -23.16 12.52 -25.20
N VAL A 19 -23.60 11.62 -26.10
CA VAL A 19 -23.23 10.19 -25.99
C VAL A 19 -21.72 10.01 -26.21
N GLU A 20 -21.10 10.76 -27.13
CA GLU A 20 -19.65 10.72 -27.33
C GLU A 20 -18.90 11.16 -26.07
N GLU A 21 -19.30 12.27 -25.45
CA GLU A 21 -18.73 12.78 -24.21
C GLU A 21 -18.97 11.82 -23.03
N PHE A 22 -20.18 11.28 -22.91
CA PHE A 22 -20.57 10.36 -21.83
C PHE A 22 -19.83 9.02 -21.87
N THR A 23 -19.49 8.54 -23.07
CA THR A 23 -18.84 7.23 -23.24
C THR A 23 -17.31 7.32 -23.39
N ALA A 24 -16.77 8.52 -23.54
CA ALA A 24 -15.32 8.72 -23.66
C ALA A 24 -14.58 8.42 -22.35
N SER A 25 -13.40 7.83 -22.46
CA SER A 25 -12.52 7.52 -21.35
C SER A 25 -11.16 8.23 -21.42
N ILE A 26 -10.93 8.99 -22.49
CA ILE A 26 -9.63 9.65 -22.75
C ILE A 26 -9.14 10.53 -21.59
N ASP A 27 -10.04 11.13 -20.82
CA ASP A 27 -9.68 12.03 -19.72
C ASP A 27 -8.90 11.31 -18.61
N PHE A 28 -9.18 10.03 -18.38
CA PHE A 28 -8.51 9.23 -17.35
C PHE A 28 -7.62 8.13 -17.95
N ASP A 29 -7.98 7.51 -19.08
CA ASP A 29 -7.20 6.40 -19.64
C ASP A 29 -5.95 6.84 -20.42
N LYS A 30 -5.82 8.16 -20.74
CA LYS A 30 -4.61 8.71 -21.36
C LYS A 30 -3.32 8.35 -20.60
N ARG A 31 -3.38 8.06 -19.30
CA ARG A 31 -2.21 7.63 -18.53
C ARG A 31 -1.66 6.26 -18.94
N LEU A 32 -2.42 5.48 -19.73
CA LEU A 32 -1.99 4.19 -20.26
C LEU A 32 -1.12 4.29 -21.52
N TYR A 33 -0.89 5.48 -22.06
CA TYR A 33 -0.24 5.69 -23.36
C TYR A 33 1.07 4.92 -23.57
N ARG A 34 1.93 4.87 -22.55
CA ARG A 34 3.20 4.13 -22.62
C ARG A 34 2.98 2.63 -22.75
N HIS A 35 2.00 2.10 -22.05
CA HIS A 35 1.67 0.69 -22.02
C HIS A 35 1.01 0.26 -23.32
N ASP A 36 0.10 1.06 -23.84
CA ASP A 36 -0.51 0.84 -25.16
C ASP A 36 0.53 0.84 -26.29
N ILE A 37 1.45 1.81 -26.29
CA ILE A 37 2.53 1.87 -27.29
C ILE A 37 3.47 0.66 -27.16
N ARG A 38 3.87 0.27 -25.96
CA ARG A 38 4.70 -0.94 -25.71
C ARG A 38 4.01 -2.20 -26.20
N GLY A 39 2.73 -2.38 -25.85
CA GLY A 39 1.90 -3.50 -26.31
C GLY A 39 1.75 -3.53 -27.84
N SER A 40 1.50 -2.37 -28.44
CA SER A 40 1.35 -2.20 -29.89
C SER A 40 2.66 -2.48 -30.65
N ILE A 41 3.81 -2.07 -30.16
CA ILE A 41 5.12 -2.37 -30.76
C ILE A 41 5.40 -3.88 -30.71
N ALA A 42 5.15 -4.54 -29.58
CA ALA A 42 5.33 -5.99 -29.45
C ALA A 42 4.41 -6.76 -30.41
N HIS A 43 3.15 -6.31 -30.52
CA HIS A 43 2.19 -6.88 -31.45
C HIS A 43 2.62 -6.70 -32.91
N ALA A 44 3.05 -5.52 -33.32
CA ALA A 44 3.54 -5.25 -34.67
C ALA A 44 4.75 -6.14 -35.05
N ARG A 45 5.72 -6.27 -34.11
CA ARG A 45 6.88 -7.18 -34.31
C ARG A 45 6.44 -8.61 -34.51
N MET A 46 5.48 -9.08 -33.74
CA MET A 46 4.91 -10.43 -33.85
C MET A 46 4.23 -10.61 -35.21
N LEU A 47 3.40 -9.66 -35.66
CA LEU A 47 2.73 -9.73 -36.96
C LEU A 47 3.72 -9.84 -38.12
N GLY A 48 4.82 -9.07 -38.07
CA GLY A 48 5.89 -9.17 -39.08
C GLY A 48 6.63 -10.49 -39.04
N ARG A 49 7.01 -10.94 -37.83
CA ARG A 49 7.69 -12.26 -37.64
C ARG A 49 6.86 -13.42 -38.17
N GLN A 50 5.56 -13.37 -38.01
CA GLN A 50 4.62 -14.39 -38.52
C GLN A 50 4.27 -14.19 -40.01
N GLY A 51 4.81 -13.15 -40.66
CA GLY A 51 4.52 -12.87 -42.08
C GLY A 51 3.08 -12.42 -42.33
N ILE A 52 2.36 -11.96 -41.31
CA ILE A 52 0.98 -11.50 -41.41
C ILE A 52 0.94 -10.10 -42.05
N ILE A 53 1.94 -9.25 -41.75
CA ILE A 53 2.14 -7.96 -42.39
C ILE A 53 3.57 -7.84 -42.94
N PRO A 54 3.81 -7.00 -43.97
CA PRO A 54 5.15 -6.77 -44.51
C PRO A 54 6.11 -6.17 -43.46
N GLN A 55 7.37 -6.55 -43.50
CA GLN A 55 8.39 -6.02 -42.57
C GLN A 55 8.58 -4.51 -42.68
N ALA A 56 8.43 -3.92 -43.88
CA ALA A 56 8.49 -2.48 -44.07
C ALA A 56 7.35 -1.74 -43.31
N ASP A 57 6.18 -2.38 -43.19
CA ASP A 57 5.07 -1.82 -42.42
C ASP A 57 5.37 -1.88 -40.92
N VAL A 58 5.97 -2.98 -40.45
CA VAL A 58 6.41 -3.11 -39.03
C VAL A 58 7.35 -1.98 -38.65
N GLU A 59 8.36 -1.71 -39.45
CA GLU A 59 9.32 -0.64 -39.21
C GLU A 59 8.66 0.75 -39.21
N SER A 60 7.70 0.97 -40.13
CA SER A 60 6.96 2.21 -40.20
C SER A 60 6.03 2.41 -39.00
N ILE A 61 5.36 1.33 -38.55
CA ILE A 61 4.50 1.33 -37.37
C ILE A 61 5.33 1.64 -36.12
N ILE A 62 6.47 0.96 -35.92
CA ILE A 62 7.32 1.18 -34.75
C ILE A 62 7.80 2.62 -34.69
N ARG A 63 8.37 3.15 -35.78
CA ARG A 63 8.79 4.57 -35.83
C ARG A 63 7.66 5.52 -35.55
N GLY A 64 6.47 5.29 -36.15
CA GLY A 64 5.30 6.14 -35.92
C GLY A 64 4.80 6.10 -34.47
N LEU A 65 4.86 4.96 -33.81
CA LEU A 65 4.50 4.82 -32.38
C LEU A 65 5.53 5.50 -31.46
N GLU A 66 6.84 5.38 -31.79
CA GLU A 66 7.91 6.08 -31.04
C GLU A 66 7.81 7.60 -31.20
N ASP A 67 7.46 8.11 -32.40
CA ASP A 67 7.20 9.55 -32.63
C ASP A 67 5.97 10.02 -31.83
N ILE A 68 4.91 9.21 -31.77
CA ILE A 68 3.72 9.52 -30.95
C ILE A 68 4.07 9.55 -29.48
N LEU A 69 4.86 8.59 -29.00
CA LEU A 69 5.34 8.55 -27.59
C LEU A 69 6.08 9.84 -27.25
N ALA A 70 7.05 10.24 -28.08
CA ALA A 70 7.82 11.46 -27.88
C ALA A 70 6.91 12.70 -27.81
N ARG A 71 5.90 12.79 -28.71
CA ARG A 71 4.95 13.92 -28.72
C ARG A 71 4.01 13.95 -27.53
N ILE A 72 3.66 12.78 -26.95
CA ILE A 72 2.88 12.75 -25.71
C ILE A 72 3.74 13.23 -24.54
N GLU A 73 5.01 12.82 -24.50
CA GLU A 73 5.95 13.16 -23.44
C GLU A 73 6.39 14.63 -23.44
N ASP A 74 6.50 15.25 -24.62
CA ASP A 74 6.82 16.68 -24.75
C ASP A 74 5.58 17.59 -24.68
N GLY A 75 4.37 17.02 -24.58
CA GLY A 75 3.11 17.75 -24.45
C GLY A 75 2.57 18.31 -25.78
N SER A 76 3.14 17.95 -26.95
CA SER A 76 2.70 18.39 -28.26
C SER A 76 1.62 17.51 -28.90
N PHE A 77 1.18 16.46 -28.22
CA PHE A 77 0.12 15.57 -28.69
C PHE A 77 -1.25 16.05 -28.22
N ASP A 78 -2.13 16.32 -29.18
CA ASP A 78 -3.51 16.74 -28.91
C ASP A 78 -4.42 15.51 -28.79
N PHE A 79 -4.96 15.27 -27.60
CA PHE A 79 -6.00 14.29 -27.35
C PHE A 79 -7.37 14.81 -27.79
N SER A 80 -8.20 13.92 -28.34
CA SER A 80 -9.55 14.25 -28.79
C SER A 80 -10.60 13.36 -28.15
N VAL A 81 -11.61 13.97 -27.51
CA VAL A 81 -12.76 13.27 -26.91
C VAL A 81 -13.57 12.54 -28.00
N SER A 82 -13.64 13.06 -29.23
CA SER A 82 -14.32 12.39 -30.34
C SER A 82 -13.67 11.06 -30.75
N LEU A 83 -12.41 10.82 -30.33
CA LEU A 83 -11.68 9.58 -30.53
C LEU A 83 -11.78 8.65 -29.29
N GLU A 84 -12.73 8.88 -28.40
CA GLU A 84 -13.19 8.04 -27.30
C GLU A 84 -12.13 7.69 -26.25
N ASP A 85 -11.06 6.96 -26.60
CA ASP A 85 -10.05 6.41 -25.70
C ASP A 85 -8.62 6.68 -26.18
N ILE A 86 -7.62 6.39 -25.34
CA ILE A 86 -6.20 6.55 -25.66
C ILE A 86 -5.80 5.72 -26.88
N HIS A 87 -6.35 4.52 -27.02
CA HIS A 87 -6.02 3.59 -28.08
C HIS A 87 -6.45 4.13 -29.45
N MET A 88 -7.68 4.66 -29.55
CA MET A 88 -8.17 5.26 -30.78
C MET A 88 -7.44 6.58 -31.11
N ASN A 89 -7.08 7.37 -30.09
CA ASN A 89 -6.26 8.57 -30.29
C ASN A 89 -4.89 8.21 -30.89
N ILE A 90 -4.21 7.20 -30.38
CA ILE A 90 -2.92 6.72 -30.91
C ILE A 90 -3.10 6.14 -32.31
N GLU A 91 -4.07 5.24 -32.52
CA GLU A 91 -4.31 4.57 -33.82
C GLU A 91 -4.69 5.54 -34.93
N ALA A 92 -5.55 6.53 -34.65
CA ALA A 92 -5.93 7.56 -35.61
C ALA A 92 -4.74 8.44 -36.04
N ARG A 93 -3.91 8.87 -35.06
CA ARG A 93 -2.70 9.66 -35.34
C ARG A 93 -1.65 8.84 -36.09
N LEU A 94 -1.45 7.56 -35.71
CA LEU A 94 -0.57 6.67 -36.47
C LEU A 94 -1.02 6.52 -37.92
N SER A 95 -2.30 6.20 -38.13
CA SER A 95 -2.86 6.04 -39.48
C SER A 95 -2.79 7.32 -40.31
N ALA A 96 -2.97 8.48 -39.70
CA ALA A 96 -2.79 9.76 -40.38
C ALA A 96 -1.33 10.01 -40.78
N ALA A 97 -0.36 9.56 -39.99
CA ALA A 97 1.07 9.78 -40.22
C ALA A 97 1.65 8.82 -41.29
N ILE A 98 1.27 7.53 -41.24
CA ILE A 98 1.90 6.50 -42.07
C ILE A 98 0.93 5.75 -43.02
N GLY A 99 -0.32 6.21 -43.12
CA GLY A 99 -1.31 5.69 -44.08
C GLY A 99 -1.74 4.23 -43.79
N ASP A 100 -1.80 3.42 -44.86
CA ASP A 100 -2.32 2.06 -44.75
C ASP A 100 -1.50 1.12 -43.86
N ALA A 101 -0.20 1.39 -43.70
CA ALA A 101 0.62 0.66 -42.76
C ALA A 101 0.09 0.77 -41.33
N GLY A 102 -0.33 1.96 -40.89
CA GLY A 102 -0.92 2.20 -39.59
C GLY A 102 -2.21 1.42 -39.35
N LYS A 103 -3.06 1.29 -40.37
CA LYS A 103 -4.31 0.52 -40.28
C LYS A 103 -4.08 -0.99 -40.08
N ARG A 104 -2.92 -1.53 -40.49
CA ARG A 104 -2.58 -2.95 -40.35
C ARG A 104 -2.19 -3.33 -38.91
N LEU A 105 -1.88 -2.35 -38.06
CA LEU A 105 -1.56 -2.62 -36.66
C LEU A 105 -2.68 -3.35 -35.91
N HIS A 106 -3.94 -3.12 -36.27
CA HIS A 106 -5.09 -3.75 -35.62
C HIS A 106 -5.35 -5.21 -36.05
N THR A 107 -4.56 -5.75 -36.99
CA THR A 107 -4.74 -7.10 -37.50
C THR A 107 -4.58 -8.15 -36.38
N GLY A 108 -5.57 -9.04 -36.23
CA GLY A 108 -5.56 -10.10 -35.22
C GLY A 108 -5.69 -9.63 -33.76
N ARG A 109 -6.08 -8.39 -33.53
CA ARG A 109 -6.25 -7.77 -32.21
C ARG A 109 -7.66 -7.21 -32.05
N SER A 110 -8.15 -7.17 -30.82
CA SER A 110 -9.36 -6.45 -30.42
C SER A 110 -9.01 -5.33 -29.42
N ARG A 111 -9.89 -4.33 -29.31
CA ARG A 111 -9.81 -3.37 -28.21
C ARG A 111 -9.86 -4.05 -26.83
N ASN A 112 -10.57 -5.18 -26.71
CA ASN A 112 -10.76 -5.88 -25.45
C ASN A 112 -9.45 -6.47 -24.91
N ASP A 113 -8.65 -7.19 -25.72
CA ASP A 113 -7.36 -7.74 -25.28
C ASP A 113 -6.27 -6.67 -25.19
N GLN A 114 -6.38 -5.58 -25.98
CA GLN A 114 -5.51 -4.42 -25.88
C GLN A 114 -5.67 -3.70 -24.53
N VAL A 115 -6.90 -3.36 -24.14
CA VAL A 115 -7.17 -2.75 -22.82
C VAL A 115 -6.72 -3.67 -21.69
N ALA A 116 -6.97 -4.97 -21.81
CA ALA A 116 -6.60 -5.94 -20.77
C ALA A 116 -5.08 -6.01 -20.54
N VAL A 117 -4.28 -5.97 -21.63
CA VAL A 117 -2.81 -5.98 -21.47
C VAL A 117 -2.30 -4.65 -20.93
N ASP A 118 -2.87 -3.54 -21.32
CA ASP A 118 -2.41 -2.22 -20.91
C ASP A 118 -2.61 -1.98 -19.41
N ILE A 119 -3.77 -2.36 -18.87
CA ILE A 119 -4.04 -2.28 -17.44
C ILE A 119 -3.07 -3.18 -16.65
N ARG A 120 -2.78 -4.40 -17.15
CA ARG A 120 -1.83 -5.30 -16.48
C ARG A 120 -0.41 -4.76 -16.52
N LEU A 121 0.05 -4.22 -17.66
CA LEU A 121 1.36 -3.59 -17.78
C LEU A 121 1.48 -2.37 -16.86
N TYR A 122 0.45 -1.53 -16.86
CA TYR A 122 0.40 -0.34 -15.99
C TYR A 122 0.45 -0.73 -14.52
N LEU A 123 -0.44 -1.60 -14.07
CA LEU A 123 -0.49 -2.00 -12.66
C LEU A 123 0.79 -2.73 -12.23
N ARG A 124 1.45 -3.46 -13.13
CA ARG A 124 2.74 -4.09 -12.85
C ARG A 124 3.81 -3.06 -12.52
N ASP A 125 3.93 -2.02 -13.35
CA ASP A 125 4.90 -0.95 -13.14
C ASP A 125 4.57 -0.16 -11.85
N GLU A 126 3.28 0.06 -11.55
CA GLU A 126 2.82 0.73 -10.32
C GLU A 126 3.05 -0.11 -9.04
N LEU A 127 2.93 -1.44 -9.12
CA LEU A 127 3.27 -2.35 -8.02
C LEU A 127 4.77 -2.33 -7.69
N ASP A 128 5.62 -2.22 -8.73
CA ASP A 128 7.06 -2.09 -8.54
C ASP A 128 7.39 -0.76 -7.81
N ASP A 129 6.75 0.35 -8.18
CA ASP A 129 6.89 1.64 -7.49
C ASP A 129 6.36 1.58 -6.04
N ILE A 130 5.18 0.99 -5.82
CA ILE A 130 4.60 0.84 -4.48
C ILE A 130 5.52 0.03 -3.57
N SER A 131 6.14 -1.03 -4.10
CA SER A 131 7.11 -1.84 -3.35
C SER A 131 8.33 -1.02 -2.93
N VAL A 132 8.83 -0.13 -3.79
CA VAL A 132 9.93 0.79 -3.45
C VAL A 132 9.51 1.78 -2.34
N PHE A 133 8.30 2.35 -2.38
CA PHE A 133 7.84 3.27 -1.35
C PHE A 133 7.56 2.57 -0.02
N LEU A 134 7.06 1.34 -0.07
CA LEU A 134 6.82 0.52 1.12
C LEU A 134 8.14 0.13 1.80
N ASP A 135 9.15 -0.21 1.00
CA ASP A 135 10.51 -0.48 1.49
C ASP A 135 11.13 0.75 2.17
N LYS A 136 10.96 1.95 1.60
CA LYS A 136 11.40 3.22 2.22
C LYS A 136 10.69 3.50 3.56
N LEU A 137 9.42 3.17 3.68
CA LEU A 137 8.70 3.30 4.95
C LEU A 137 9.27 2.33 5.99
N ILE A 138 9.53 1.08 5.62
CA ILE A 138 10.19 0.09 6.48
C ILE A 138 11.57 0.59 6.93
N GLU A 139 12.36 1.16 6.02
CA GLU A 139 13.64 1.79 6.37
C GLU A 139 13.50 2.92 7.38
N SER A 140 12.51 3.79 7.21
CA SER A 140 12.27 4.91 8.12
C SER A 140 11.88 4.43 9.52
N LEU A 141 11.09 3.36 9.61
CA LEU A 141 10.73 2.71 10.88
C LEU A 141 11.95 2.07 11.56
N LEU A 142 12.77 1.35 10.80
CA LEU A 142 14.02 0.75 11.31
C LEU A 142 14.99 1.84 11.77
N PHE A 143 15.14 2.92 11.01
CA PHE A 143 15.96 4.07 11.42
C PHE A 143 15.51 4.66 12.76
N GLN A 144 14.21 4.85 12.95
CA GLN A 144 13.67 5.34 14.21
C GLN A 144 13.85 4.34 15.36
N ALA A 145 13.67 3.05 15.09
CA ALA A 145 13.91 1.99 16.06
C ALA A 145 15.36 1.95 16.53
N GLU A 146 16.33 2.10 15.63
CA GLU A 146 17.76 2.12 15.97
C GLU A 146 18.18 3.37 16.70
N ARG A 147 17.78 4.54 16.18
CA ARG A 147 18.14 5.83 16.76
C ARG A 147 17.63 5.97 18.21
N ASN A 148 16.51 5.34 18.52
CA ASN A 148 15.85 5.41 19.84
C ASN A 148 15.90 4.07 20.58
N LEU A 149 16.94 3.28 20.32
CA LEU A 149 17.12 1.99 20.99
C LEU A 149 17.30 2.20 22.49
N GLY A 150 16.47 1.50 23.28
CA GLY A 150 16.46 1.62 24.75
C GLY A 150 15.48 2.64 25.30
N VAL A 151 14.80 3.44 24.46
CA VAL A 151 13.72 4.32 24.94
C VAL A 151 12.54 3.46 25.38
N ILE A 152 12.15 3.61 26.66
CA ILE A 152 11.03 2.93 27.27
C ILE A 152 9.77 3.79 27.14
N MET A 153 8.67 3.17 26.72
CA MET A 153 7.35 3.77 26.62
C MET A 153 6.30 2.88 27.29
N PRO A 154 5.13 3.42 27.65
CA PRO A 154 4.02 2.59 28.10
C PRO A 154 3.44 1.80 26.92
N GLY A 155 3.28 0.50 27.07
CA GLY A 155 2.41 -0.32 26.25
C GLY A 155 0.97 -0.18 26.73
N TYR A 156 0.02 -0.09 25.79
CA TYR A 156 -1.40 0.12 26.08
C TYR A 156 -2.24 -1.09 25.66
N THR A 157 -3.22 -1.40 26.50
CA THR A 157 -4.40 -2.19 26.14
C THR A 157 -5.64 -1.42 26.55
N HIS A 158 -6.67 -1.38 25.73
CA HIS A 158 -7.89 -0.57 25.97
C HIS A 158 -7.60 0.92 26.24
N LEU A 159 -6.51 1.47 25.67
CA LEU A 159 -5.95 2.80 25.97
C LEU A 159 -5.61 3.02 27.44
N GLN A 160 -5.49 1.96 28.25
CA GLN A 160 -4.95 1.99 29.60
C GLN A 160 -3.49 1.56 29.59
N VAL A 161 -2.66 2.21 30.40
CA VAL A 161 -1.27 1.79 30.63
C VAL A 161 -1.26 0.36 31.13
N ALA A 162 -0.54 -0.52 30.45
CA ALA A 162 -0.49 -1.94 30.75
C ALA A 162 0.90 -2.35 31.25
N GLN A 163 1.88 -2.38 30.38
CA GLN A 163 3.24 -2.81 30.70
C GLN A 163 4.26 -1.94 29.98
N PRO A 164 5.48 -1.72 30.52
CA PRO A 164 6.51 -0.99 29.82
C PRO A 164 7.05 -1.83 28.64
N ILE A 165 7.28 -1.15 27.52
CA ILE A 165 7.88 -1.73 26.31
C ILE A 165 8.97 -0.80 25.78
N LEU A 166 9.80 -1.28 24.87
CA LEU A 166 10.69 -0.40 24.12
C LEU A 166 9.93 0.27 22.94
N PHE A 167 10.19 1.54 22.72
CA PHE A 167 9.71 2.25 21.51
C PHE A 167 10.14 1.52 20.23
N SER A 168 11.38 1.04 20.18
CA SER A 168 11.89 0.25 19.06
C SER A 168 11.08 -1.03 18.83
N HIS A 169 10.64 -1.70 19.90
CA HIS A 169 9.75 -2.86 19.79
C HIS A 169 8.42 -2.50 19.16
N HIS A 170 7.85 -1.35 19.52
CA HIS A 170 6.61 -0.85 18.93
C HIS A 170 6.77 -0.54 17.43
N MET A 171 7.88 0.11 17.04
CA MET A 171 8.17 0.36 15.62
C MET A 171 8.31 -0.94 14.81
N LEU A 172 8.96 -1.96 15.38
CA LEU A 172 9.09 -3.27 14.73
C LEU A 172 7.74 -3.97 14.53
N ALA A 173 6.73 -3.71 15.36
CA ALA A 173 5.38 -4.23 15.12
C ALA A 173 4.78 -3.68 13.81
N TYR A 174 5.00 -2.40 13.50
CA TYR A 174 4.61 -1.82 12.21
C TYR A 174 5.47 -2.35 11.05
N VAL A 175 6.76 -2.55 11.26
CA VAL A 175 7.63 -3.20 10.25
C VAL A 175 7.06 -4.58 9.88
N GLU A 176 6.66 -5.39 10.85
CA GLU A 176 6.04 -6.70 10.59
C GLU A 176 4.70 -6.59 9.81
N MET A 177 3.89 -5.56 10.07
CA MET A 177 2.66 -5.32 9.29
C MET A 177 2.99 -4.99 7.84
N PHE A 178 3.92 -4.05 7.59
CA PHE A 178 4.27 -3.61 6.23
C PHE A 178 5.06 -4.67 5.45
N ARG A 179 5.82 -5.53 6.10
CA ARG A 179 6.42 -6.71 5.46
C ARG A 179 5.36 -7.71 4.96
N ARG A 180 4.29 -7.92 5.72
CA ARG A 180 3.16 -8.73 5.25
C ARG A 180 2.42 -8.06 4.09
N ASP A 181 2.35 -6.72 4.07
CA ASP A 181 1.78 -6.00 2.93
C ASP A 181 2.67 -6.10 1.70
N MET A 182 3.99 -6.02 1.84
CA MET A 182 4.95 -6.28 0.75
C MET A 182 4.69 -7.65 0.12
N GLY A 183 4.59 -8.71 0.92
CA GLY A 183 4.28 -10.06 0.42
C GLY A 183 2.94 -10.13 -0.31
N ARG A 184 1.91 -9.38 0.12
CA ARG A 184 0.63 -9.30 -0.61
C ARG A 184 0.78 -8.63 -1.98
N MET A 185 1.56 -7.55 -2.06
CA MET A 185 1.84 -6.88 -3.34
C MET A 185 2.64 -7.77 -4.30
N GLU A 186 3.63 -8.50 -3.79
CA GLU A 186 4.40 -9.49 -4.55
C GLU A 186 3.52 -10.62 -5.07
N ASP A 187 2.61 -11.14 -4.26
CA ASP A 187 1.68 -12.21 -4.67
C ASP A 187 0.67 -11.72 -5.70
N CYS A 188 0.15 -10.51 -5.55
CA CYS A 188 -0.68 -9.85 -6.56
C CYS A 188 0.08 -9.71 -7.88
N ARG A 189 1.34 -9.24 -7.83
CA ARG A 189 2.19 -9.08 -9.00
C ARG A 189 2.42 -10.39 -9.76
N LYS A 190 2.57 -11.50 -9.07
CA LYS A 190 2.72 -12.84 -9.71
C LYS A 190 1.47 -13.21 -10.50
N ARG A 191 0.28 -13.07 -9.94
CA ARG A 191 -0.98 -13.42 -10.60
C ARG A 191 -1.38 -12.44 -11.70
N LEU A 192 -1.06 -11.16 -11.54
CA LEU A 192 -1.19 -10.14 -12.57
C LEU A 192 -0.37 -10.44 -13.82
N ASN A 193 0.84 -11.01 -13.65
CA ASN A 193 1.88 -11.07 -14.68
C ASN A 193 1.68 -12.24 -15.68
N VAL A 194 0.48 -12.27 -16.31
CA VAL A 194 0.10 -13.24 -17.34
C VAL A 194 -0.46 -12.48 -18.55
N LEU A 195 0.05 -12.74 -19.77
CA LEU A 195 -0.29 -11.99 -20.98
C LEU A 195 -1.70 -12.31 -21.50
N PRO A 196 -2.62 -11.34 -21.60
CA PRO A 196 -3.92 -11.52 -22.24
C PRO A 196 -3.90 -11.24 -23.76
N LEU A 197 -2.94 -10.45 -24.27
CA LEU A 197 -2.91 -10.02 -25.69
C LEU A 197 -2.86 -11.22 -26.62
N GLY A 198 -3.65 -11.16 -27.70
CA GLY A 198 -3.88 -12.25 -28.64
C GLY A 198 -5.14 -13.08 -28.32
N ALA A 199 -5.86 -12.75 -27.24
CA ALA A 199 -7.18 -13.32 -26.96
C ALA A 199 -8.27 -12.80 -27.94
N GLY A 200 -8.01 -11.73 -28.66
CA GLY A 200 -8.96 -11.07 -29.54
C GLY A 200 -10.13 -10.47 -28.73
N ALA A 201 -11.33 -10.47 -29.31
CA ALA A 201 -12.50 -9.97 -28.62
C ALA A 201 -12.97 -10.90 -27.49
N LEU A 202 -12.90 -12.23 -27.70
CA LEU A 202 -13.30 -13.26 -26.73
C LEU A 202 -12.99 -14.69 -27.18
N ALA A 203 -12.75 -14.93 -28.49
CA ALA A 203 -12.65 -16.27 -29.09
C ALA A 203 -11.26 -16.55 -29.73
N GLY A 204 -10.27 -15.69 -29.47
CA GLY A 204 -9.00 -15.72 -30.17
C GLY A 204 -9.07 -15.10 -31.56
N THR A 205 -8.15 -15.47 -32.45
CA THR A 205 -8.07 -14.94 -33.82
C THR A 205 -7.79 -16.09 -34.80
N THR A 206 -8.16 -15.90 -36.07
CA THR A 206 -7.88 -16.84 -37.15
C THR A 206 -6.46 -16.70 -37.74
N PHE A 207 -5.73 -15.67 -37.34
CA PHE A 207 -4.34 -15.47 -37.74
C PHE A 207 -3.38 -16.36 -36.92
N PRO A 208 -2.28 -16.84 -37.50
CA PRO A 208 -1.28 -17.66 -36.81
C PRO A 208 -0.35 -16.76 -35.93
N ILE A 209 -0.92 -16.10 -34.94
CA ILE A 209 -0.18 -15.23 -34.01
C ILE A 209 0.69 -16.06 -33.04
N ASP A 210 1.81 -15.48 -32.61
CA ASP A 210 2.74 -16.05 -31.62
C ASP A 210 2.62 -15.27 -30.32
N ARG A 211 1.75 -15.74 -29.42
CA ARG A 211 1.50 -15.11 -28.12
C ARG A 211 2.68 -15.23 -27.16
N GLU A 212 3.40 -16.34 -27.24
CA GLU A 212 4.60 -16.61 -26.45
C GLU A 212 5.71 -15.59 -26.76
N TYR A 213 5.91 -15.31 -28.06
CA TYR A 213 6.84 -14.24 -28.47
C TYR A 213 6.43 -12.87 -27.93
N VAL A 214 5.15 -12.52 -27.97
CA VAL A 214 4.65 -11.26 -27.42
C VAL A 214 4.86 -11.22 -25.89
N ALA A 215 4.64 -12.33 -25.19
CA ALA A 215 4.88 -12.45 -23.76
C ALA A 215 6.36 -12.18 -23.42
N GLU A 216 7.28 -12.78 -24.16
CA GLU A 216 8.73 -12.55 -24.02
C GLU A 216 9.08 -11.06 -24.21
N GLN A 217 8.57 -10.41 -25.27
CA GLN A 217 8.83 -8.99 -25.59
C GLN A 217 8.31 -8.05 -24.49
N LEU A 218 7.23 -8.41 -23.80
CA LEU A 218 6.61 -7.60 -22.75
C LEU A 218 7.00 -8.03 -21.33
N GLY A 219 7.82 -9.09 -21.19
CA GLY A 219 8.29 -9.58 -19.90
C GLY A 219 7.20 -10.31 -19.08
N PHE A 220 6.24 -10.96 -19.76
CA PHE A 220 5.30 -11.86 -19.10
C PHE A 220 5.84 -13.29 -19.11
N PRO A 221 5.84 -14.00 -17.97
CA PRO A 221 6.30 -15.38 -17.90
C PRO A 221 5.35 -16.38 -18.57
N GLU A 222 4.07 -16.03 -18.71
CA GLU A 222 3.02 -16.89 -19.19
C GLU A 222 2.00 -16.14 -20.06
N VAL A 223 1.20 -16.91 -20.82
CA VAL A 223 0.03 -16.43 -21.56
C VAL A 223 -1.24 -16.98 -20.92
N THR A 224 -2.33 -16.20 -20.95
CA THR A 224 -3.65 -16.66 -20.48
C THR A 224 -4.16 -17.84 -21.30
N ARG A 225 -4.80 -18.81 -20.65
CA ARG A 225 -5.17 -20.12 -21.23
C ARG A 225 -6.58 -20.18 -21.82
N ASN A 226 -7.41 -19.17 -21.56
CA ASN A 226 -8.78 -19.07 -22.10
C ASN A 226 -9.02 -17.65 -22.60
N SER A 227 -9.36 -17.48 -23.87
CA SER A 227 -9.51 -16.16 -24.49
C SER A 227 -10.72 -15.37 -23.96
N LEU A 228 -11.78 -16.08 -23.53
CA LEU A 228 -12.98 -15.47 -22.99
C LEU A 228 -12.72 -14.89 -21.60
N ASP A 229 -12.02 -15.64 -20.75
CA ASP A 229 -11.56 -15.22 -19.43
C ASP A 229 -10.53 -14.09 -19.53
N SER A 230 -9.60 -14.15 -20.47
CA SER A 230 -8.51 -13.19 -20.68
C SER A 230 -8.97 -11.73 -20.79
N VAL A 231 -10.12 -11.51 -21.45
CA VAL A 231 -10.68 -10.17 -21.68
C VAL A 231 -11.71 -9.78 -20.61
N SER A 232 -12.20 -10.75 -19.82
CA SER A 232 -13.18 -10.56 -18.76
C SER A 232 -12.55 -10.36 -17.39
N ASP A 233 -11.38 -10.93 -17.14
CA ASP A 233 -10.71 -10.95 -15.86
C ASP A 233 -10.35 -9.53 -15.36
N ARG A 234 -10.74 -9.25 -14.12
CA ARG A 234 -10.33 -8.08 -13.32
C ARG A 234 -9.93 -8.48 -11.90
N ASP A 235 -9.72 -9.78 -11.65
CA ASP A 235 -9.33 -10.30 -10.34
C ASP A 235 -8.02 -9.66 -9.87
N PHE A 236 -7.08 -9.46 -10.78
CA PHE A 236 -5.79 -8.80 -10.49
C PHE A 236 -5.97 -7.36 -9.96
N ALA A 237 -6.96 -6.61 -10.46
CA ALA A 237 -7.27 -5.26 -9.98
C ALA A 237 -7.97 -5.32 -8.61
N LEU A 238 -8.93 -6.23 -8.43
CA LEU A 238 -9.61 -6.47 -7.16
C LEU A 238 -8.63 -6.94 -6.08
N GLU A 239 -7.69 -7.82 -6.42
CA GLU A 239 -6.65 -8.30 -5.51
C GLU A 239 -5.73 -7.16 -5.07
N PHE A 240 -5.26 -6.34 -6.01
CA PHE A 240 -4.48 -5.14 -5.72
C PHE A 240 -5.21 -4.19 -4.77
N MET A 241 -6.49 -3.88 -5.06
CA MET A 241 -7.29 -2.98 -4.25
C MET A 241 -7.60 -3.56 -2.87
N SER A 242 -7.73 -4.90 -2.76
CA SER A 242 -7.87 -5.60 -1.48
C SER A 242 -6.58 -5.51 -0.66
N ALA A 243 -5.44 -5.79 -1.26
CA ALA A 243 -4.12 -5.64 -0.62
C ALA A 243 -3.88 -4.18 -0.18
N SER A 244 -4.21 -3.21 -1.04
CA SER A 244 -4.15 -1.78 -0.76
C SER A 244 -5.06 -1.37 0.40
N SER A 245 -6.25 -1.96 0.51
CA SER A 245 -7.17 -1.72 1.63
C SER A 245 -6.58 -2.18 2.96
N ILE A 246 -5.90 -3.32 2.99
CA ILE A 246 -5.20 -3.82 4.19
C ILE A 246 -4.02 -2.91 4.54
N LEU A 247 -3.21 -2.52 3.56
CA LEU A 247 -2.10 -1.59 3.74
C LEU A 247 -2.56 -0.25 4.30
N MET A 248 -3.62 0.33 3.75
CA MET A 248 -4.18 1.60 4.23
C MET A 248 -4.77 1.47 5.63
N MET A 249 -5.31 0.31 6.01
CA MET A 249 -5.74 0.04 7.39
C MET A 249 -4.55 0.06 8.35
N HIS A 250 -3.39 -0.52 7.98
CA HIS A 250 -2.18 -0.46 8.80
C HIS A 250 -1.67 0.99 8.93
N LEU A 251 -1.64 1.76 7.84
CA LEU A 251 -1.30 3.18 7.86
C LEU A 251 -2.28 3.99 8.72
N SER A 252 -3.58 3.68 8.65
CA SER A 252 -4.61 4.34 9.47
C SER A 252 -4.41 4.08 10.97
N ARG A 253 -4.05 2.86 11.36
CA ARG A 253 -3.72 2.53 12.77
C ARG A 253 -2.50 3.31 13.24
N PHE A 254 -1.45 3.36 12.43
CA PHE A 254 -0.26 4.13 12.78
C PHE A 254 -0.55 5.63 12.82
N SER A 255 -1.38 6.12 11.91
CA SER A 255 -1.87 7.51 11.92
C SER A 255 -2.57 7.86 13.23
N GLU A 256 -3.47 6.99 13.71
CA GLU A 256 -4.17 7.19 14.99
C GLU A 256 -3.19 7.33 16.15
N GLU A 257 -2.19 6.44 16.23
CA GLU A 257 -1.17 6.54 17.29
C GLU A 257 -0.34 7.82 17.18
N LEU A 258 0.05 8.24 15.96
CA LEU A 258 0.80 9.48 15.77
C LEU A 258 -0.02 10.72 16.15
N VAL A 259 -1.32 10.72 15.85
CA VAL A 259 -2.24 11.81 16.29
C VAL A 259 -2.31 11.85 17.81
N LEU A 260 -2.52 10.71 18.47
CA LEU A 260 -2.52 10.64 19.94
C LEU A 260 -1.18 11.08 20.53
N TRP A 261 -0.08 10.52 20.02
CA TRP A 261 1.26 10.75 20.55
C TRP A 261 1.76 12.19 20.35
N SER A 262 1.27 12.91 19.34
CA SER A 262 1.61 14.31 19.10
C SER A 262 0.73 15.28 19.90
N SER A 263 -0.34 14.81 20.53
CA SER A 263 -1.20 15.65 21.37
C SER A 263 -0.49 16.11 22.65
N SER A 264 -0.98 17.22 23.25
CA SER A 264 -0.46 17.75 24.52
C SER A 264 -0.59 16.75 25.67
N GLU A 265 -1.60 15.90 25.64
CA GLU A 265 -1.92 14.91 26.66
C GLU A 265 -0.89 13.77 26.69
N PHE A 266 -0.43 13.31 25.53
CA PHE A 266 0.61 12.28 25.41
C PHE A 266 2.01 12.90 25.31
N GLY A 267 2.22 13.79 24.36
CA GLY A 267 3.49 14.48 24.15
C GLY A 267 4.68 13.55 23.86
N PHE A 268 4.44 12.38 23.25
CA PHE A 268 5.46 11.34 23.02
C PHE A 268 6.30 11.61 21.77
N VAL A 269 5.70 12.26 20.77
CA VAL A 269 6.38 12.60 19.52
C VAL A 269 6.19 14.08 19.18
N ASP A 270 7.15 14.61 18.45
CA ASP A 270 7.07 15.89 17.79
C ASP A 270 7.30 15.67 16.29
N LEU A 271 6.25 15.87 15.51
CA LEU A 271 6.32 15.81 14.06
C LEU A 271 7.06 17.03 13.52
N SER A 272 7.86 16.88 12.47
CA SER A 272 8.53 18.01 11.82
C SER A 272 7.49 19.02 11.30
N ASP A 273 7.81 20.31 11.36
CA ASP A 273 6.95 21.38 10.87
C ASP A 273 6.60 21.23 9.39
N SER A 274 7.47 20.55 8.62
CA SER A 274 7.25 20.23 7.21
C SER A 274 6.03 19.34 6.94
N PHE A 275 5.53 18.62 7.97
CA PHE A 275 4.40 17.69 7.88
C PHE A 275 3.21 18.11 8.74
N CYS A 276 3.20 19.35 9.20
CA CYS A 276 2.17 19.89 10.05
C CYS A 276 1.63 21.20 9.48
N THR A 277 0.43 21.61 9.90
CA THR A 277 -0.09 22.94 9.63
C THR A 277 -0.37 23.70 10.92
N GLY A 278 -0.45 25.03 10.81
CA GLY A 278 -0.84 25.89 11.91
C GLY A 278 -2.33 26.25 11.86
N SER A 279 -2.72 27.17 12.74
CA SER A 279 -4.06 27.77 12.75
C SER A 279 -3.97 29.24 12.39
N SER A 280 -4.90 29.73 11.57
CA SER A 280 -4.98 31.15 11.21
C SER A 280 -5.37 32.05 12.37
N ILE A 281 -5.94 31.49 13.45
CA ILE A 281 -6.42 32.25 14.63
C ILE A 281 -5.67 31.86 15.91
N MET A 282 -5.07 30.69 15.99
CA MET A 282 -4.37 30.19 17.19
C MET A 282 -2.89 29.97 16.86
N PRO A 283 -2.01 30.97 17.16
CA PRO A 283 -0.61 30.95 16.74
C PRO A 283 0.22 29.84 17.40
N GLN A 284 -0.24 29.28 18.52
CA GLN A 284 0.41 28.16 19.21
C GLN A 284 0.06 26.78 18.67
N LYS A 285 -0.95 26.67 17.78
CA LYS A 285 -1.50 25.39 17.34
C LYS A 285 -0.67 24.76 16.20
N LYS A 286 -0.33 23.52 16.36
CA LYS A 286 0.35 22.67 15.36
C LYS A 286 -0.48 21.40 15.16
N ASN A 287 -0.98 21.20 13.94
CA ASN A 287 -1.89 20.11 13.60
C ASN A 287 -1.13 18.97 12.94
N PRO A 288 -1.42 17.72 13.29
CA PRO A 288 -0.85 16.53 12.64
C PRO A 288 -1.65 16.16 11.36
N ASP A 289 -1.72 17.08 10.38
CA ASP A 289 -2.61 16.93 9.23
C ASP A 289 -2.29 15.73 8.36
N VAL A 290 -1.02 15.35 8.22
CA VAL A 290 -0.61 14.21 7.40
C VAL A 290 -1.21 12.91 7.93
N PRO A 291 -1.00 12.50 9.19
CA PRO A 291 -1.63 11.29 9.71
C PRO A 291 -3.16 11.38 9.73
N GLU A 292 -3.76 12.53 10.04
CA GLU A 292 -5.22 12.69 9.98
C GLU A 292 -5.76 12.44 8.56
N LEU A 293 -5.11 13.02 7.55
CA LEU A 293 -5.55 12.89 6.18
C LEU A 293 -5.36 11.46 5.65
N VAL A 294 -4.26 10.77 5.98
CA VAL A 294 -4.03 9.37 5.59
C VAL A 294 -5.07 8.46 6.25
N ARG A 295 -5.40 8.68 7.53
CA ARG A 295 -6.51 8.00 8.21
C ARG A 295 -7.83 8.19 7.46
N GLY A 296 -8.14 9.41 7.01
CA GLY A 296 -9.34 9.71 6.22
C GLY A 296 -9.34 9.06 4.83
N LYS A 297 -8.20 9.09 4.12
CA LYS A 297 -8.03 8.49 2.78
C LYS A 297 -8.22 6.97 2.76
N THR A 298 -8.08 6.29 3.88
CA THR A 298 -8.36 4.85 4.00
C THR A 298 -9.79 4.51 3.57
N GLY A 299 -10.76 5.33 3.97
CA GLY A 299 -12.16 5.14 3.57
C GLY A 299 -12.38 5.28 2.05
N ARG A 300 -11.59 6.16 1.38
CA ARG A 300 -11.62 6.32 -0.08
C ARG A 300 -11.18 5.04 -0.79
N VAL A 301 -10.07 4.44 -0.36
CA VAL A 301 -9.56 3.17 -0.93
C VAL A 301 -10.56 2.02 -0.71
N TYR A 302 -11.21 1.95 0.45
CA TYR A 302 -12.28 0.98 0.70
C TYR A 302 -13.46 1.19 -0.26
N GLY A 303 -13.87 2.43 -0.48
CA GLY A 303 -14.94 2.78 -1.41
C GLY A 303 -14.62 2.32 -2.84
N ASN A 304 -13.40 2.52 -3.29
CA ASN A 304 -12.92 2.09 -4.60
C ASN A 304 -12.99 0.57 -4.78
N LEU A 305 -12.55 -0.21 -3.80
CA LEU A 305 -12.67 -1.67 -3.81
C LEU A 305 -14.12 -2.12 -3.92
N VAL A 306 -15.01 -1.53 -3.10
CA VAL A 306 -16.44 -1.86 -3.12
C VAL A 306 -17.08 -1.49 -4.45
N ALA A 307 -16.67 -0.35 -5.05
CA ALA A 307 -17.15 0.07 -6.37
C ALA A 307 -16.82 -0.98 -7.44
N LEU A 308 -15.55 -1.41 -7.54
CA LEU A 308 -15.16 -2.41 -8.55
C LEU A 308 -15.77 -3.78 -8.31
N LEU A 309 -15.88 -4.25 -7.06
CA LEU A 309 -16.61 -5.48 -6.71
C LEU A 309 -18.08 -5.39 -7.16
N THR A 310 -18.70 -4.21 -7.00
CA THR A 310 -20.09 -3.98 -7.41
C THR A 310 -20.24 -3.97 -8.91
N VAL A 311 -19.32 -3.40 -9.67
CA VAL A 311 -19.30 -3.44 -11.13
C VAL A 311 -19.24 -4.90 -11.60
N MET A 312 -18.30 -5.68 -11.07
CA MET A 312 -18.01 -7.03 -11.58
C MET A 312 -19.06 -8.09 -11.19
N LYS A 313 -19.78 -7.94 -10.07
CA LYS A 313 -20.63 -8.98 -9.44
C LYS A 313 -21.68 -9.66 -10.34
N SER A 314 -22.12 -9.05 -11.40
CA SER A 314 -23.24 -9.57 -12.25
C SER A 314 -22.94 -9.48 -13.73
N LEU A 315 -21.72 -9.13 -14.13
CA LEU A 315 -21.39 -9.03 -15.54
C LEU A 315 -21.30 -10.41 -16.18
N PRO A 316 -21.90 -10.60 -17.36
CA PRO A 316 -21.61 -11.80 -18.17
C PRO A 316 -20.16 -11.77 -18.61
N LEU A 317 -19.66 -12.95 -19.01
CA LEU A 317 -18.28 -13.09 -19.51
C LEU A 317 -17.99 -12.21 -20.72
N ALA A 318 -16.73 -12.11 -21.10
CA ALA A 318 -16.15 -11.22 -22.07
C ALA A 318 -16.17 -9.76 -21.58
N TYR A 319 -16.39 -8.80 -22.46
CA TYR A 319 -16.34 -7.38 -22.15
C TYR A 319 -17.71 -6.74 -22.25
N ASN A 320 -18.05 -5.95 -21.24
CA ASN A 320 -19.21 -5.05 -21.22
C ASN A 320 -18.72 -3.63 -20.94
N LYS A 321 -19.41 -2.60 -21.42
CA LYS A 321 -19.03 -1.20 -21.25
C LYS A 321 -18.89 -0.80 -19.76
N ASP A 322 -19.63 -1.46 -18.86
CA ASP A 322 -19.50 -1.33 -17.41
C ASP A 322 -18.03 -1.48 -16.92
N MET A 323 -17.26 -2.31 -17.60
CA MET A 323 -15.85 -2.53 -17.27
C MET A 323 -14.95 -1.32 -17.55
N GLN A 324 -15.46 -0.26 -18.18
CA GLN A 324 -14.74 1.02 -18.29
C GLN A 324 -14.55 1.65 -16.90
N GLU A 325 -15.51 1.41 -15.97
CA GLU A 325 -15.50 1.88 -14.60
C GLU A 325 -14.45 1.18 -13.71
N ASP A 326 -13.65 0.26 -14.24
CA ASP A 326 -12.53 -0.38 -13.54
C ASP A 326 -11.35 0.59 -13.32
N LYS A 327 -11.16 1.57 -14.21
CA LYS A 327 -9.94 2.38 -14.30
C LYS A 327 -9.89 3.49 -13.25
N GLU A 328 -10.94 4.28 -13.13
CA GLU A 328 -10.93 5.43 -12.21
C GLU A 328 -10.70 4.99 -10.75
N PRO A 329 -11.42 4.01 -10.19
CA PRO A 329 -11.17 3.56 -8.82
C PRO A 329 -9.80 2.88 -8.66
N LEU A 330 -9.30 2.18 -9.69
CA LEU A 330 -7.96 1.59 -9.68
C LEU A 330 -6.88 2.69 -9.66
N PHE A 331 -6.96 3.66 -10.55
CA PHE A 331 -5.99 4.76 -10.64
C PHE A 331 -5.98 5.61 -9.37
N ASP A 332 -7.16 5.91 -8.84
CA ASP A 332 -7.32 6.66 -7.60
C ASP A 332 -6.74 5.92 -6.39
N THR A 333 -6.92 4.60 -6.34
CA THR A 333 -6.30 3.75 -5.30
C THR A 333 -4.78 3.79 -5.39
N ILE A 334 -4.21 3.64 -6.59
CA ILE A 334 -2.76 3.70 -6.83
C ILE A 334 -2.19 5.04 -6.37
N ASP A 335 -2.78 6.14 -6.83
CA ASP A 335 -2.31 7.49 -6.49
C ASP A 335 -2.41 7.77 -4.98
N THR A 336 -3.49 7.29 -4.35
CA THR A 336 -3.70 7.45 -2.91
C THR A 336 -2.69 6.65 -2.09
N VAL A 337 -2.42 5.40 -2.45
CA VAL A 337 -1.44 4.54 -1.78
C VAL A 337 -0.03 5.08 -1.94
N LYS A 338 0.39 5.39 -3.18
CA LYS A 338 1.73 5.96 -3.46
C LYS A 338 1.97 7.26 -2.69
N GLY A 339 1.00 8.18 -2.74
CA GLY A 339 1.08 9.46 -2.03
C GLY A 339 1.17 9.27 -0.51
N SER A 340 0.37 8.35 0.04
CA SER A 340 0.37 8.06 1.48
C SER A 340 1.69 7.44 1.94
N LEU A 341 2.21 6.45 1.22
CA LEU A 341 3.49 5.80 1.56
C LEU A 341 4.65 6.79 1.50
N LYS A 342 4.70 7.60 0.45
CA LYS A 342 5.78 8.58 0.26
C LYS A 342 5.82 9.60 1.41
N VAL A 343 4.69 10.23 1.72
CA VAL A 343 4.65 11.25 2.78
C VAL A 343 4.91 10.64 4.16
N PHE A 344 4.44 9.40 4.41
CA PHE A 344 4.65 8.70 5.68
C PHE A 344 6.12 8.32 5.89
N ALA A 345 6.80 7.82 4.87
CA ALA A 345 8.21 7.46 4.97
C ALA A 345 9.08 8.65 5.41
N ASP A 346 8.87 9.82 4.78
CA ASP A 346 9.62 11.03 5.10
C ASP A 346 9.23 11.58 6.49
N MET A 347 7.94 11.65 6.80
CA MET A 347 7.43 12.12 8.10
C MET A 347 7.95 11.27 9.26
N VAL A 348 7.90 9.94 9.14
CA VAL A 348 8.40 9.01 10.18
C VAL A 348 9.90 9.18 10.36
N ARG A 349 10.65 9.35 9.29
CA ARG A 349 12.11 9.53 9.35
C ARG A 349 12.50 10.79 10.11
N GLU A 350 11.73 11.87 9.98
CA GLU A 350 12.03 13.17 10.59
C GLU A 350 11.42 13.37 11.98
N MET A 351 10.48 12.52 12.41
CA MET A 351 9.83 12.68 13.70
C MET A 351 10.84 12.61 14.86
N ARG A 352 10.60 13.40 15.90
CA ARG A 352 11.41 13.43 17.12
C ARG A 352 10.68 12.71 18.25
N ILE A 353 11.42 11.86 18.95
CA ILE A 353 10.89 11.09 20.08
C ILE A 353 11.20 11.84 21.37
N ARG A 354 10.21 12.01 22.23
CA ARG A 354 10.34 12.62 23.55
C ARG A 354 10.48 11.52 24.61
N ALA A 355 11.68 10.99 24.74
CA ALA A 355 12.00 9.84 25.60
C ALA A 355 11.57 10.07 27.06
N ASP A 356 11.76 11.29 27.59
CA ASP A 356 11.39 11.60 28.98
C ASP A 356 9.86 11.55 29.19
N ALA A 357 9.07 12.07 28.22
CA ALA A 357 7.62 12.00 28.29
C ALA A 357 7.11 10.55 28.25
N MET A 358 7.67 9.74 27.36
CA MET A 358 7.36 8.31 27.29
C MET A 358 7.72 7.57 28.58
N ARG A 359 8.93 7.81 29.11
CA ARG A 359 9.39 7.20 30.36
C ARG A 359 8.50 7.58 31.55
N ASN A 360 8.19 8.85 31.69
CA ASN A 360 7.33 9.35 32.76
C ASN A 360 5.91 8.75 32.69
N ALA A 361 5.38 8.57 31.47
CA ALA A 361 4.09 7.92 31.28
C ALA A 361 4.17 6.40 31.60
N ALA A 362 5.28 5.74 31.24
CA ALA A 362 5.50 4.32 31.56
C ALA A 362 5.64 4.06 33.07
N ALA A 363 6.13 5.02 33.83
CA ALA A 363 6.26 4.92 35.29
C ALA A 363 4.91 4.99 36.03
N ARG A 364 3.85 5.45 35.36
CA ARG A 364 2.51 5.60 35.94
C ARG A 364 1.67 4.34 35.79
N GLY A 365 0.56 4.28 36.53
CA GLY A 365 -0.47 3.27 36.33
C GLY A 365 -0.05 1.86 36.74
N PHE A 366 0.91 1.75 37.64
CA PHE A 366 1.38 0.45 38.20
C PHE A 366 1.87 -0.51 37.11
N SER A 367 2.51 0.01 36.07
CA SER A 367 2.89 -0.75 34.87
C SER A 367 3.79 -1.97 35.14
N THR A 368 4.49 -2.00 36.29
CA THR A 368 5.34 -3.10 36.74
C THR A 368 4.65 -4.06 37.75
N ALA A 369 3.35 -3.89 37.96
CA ALA A 369 2.62 -4.76 38.93
C ALA A 369 2.69 -6.26 38.56
N THR A 370 2.67 -6.61 37.26
CA THR A 370 2.86 -7.97 36.80
C THR A 370 4.25 -8.52 37.18
N ASP A 371 5.28 -7.66 37.16
CA ASP A 371 6.65 -8.05 37.50
C ASP A 371 6.78 -8.39 39.00
N VAL A 372 5.99 -7.73 39.89
CA VAL A 372 5.85 -8.10 41.29
C VAL A 372 5.21 -9.49 41.43
N ALA A 373 4.15 -9.78 40.68
CA ALA A 373 3.51 -11.10 40.71
C ALA A 373 4.49 -12.20 40.25
N ASP A 374 5.22 -11.96 39.18
CA ASP A 374 6.24 -12.88 38.65
C ASP A 374 7.40 -13.06 39.63
N TYR A 375 7.81 -11.99 40.33
CA TYR A 375 8.80 -12.05 41.39
C TYR A 375 8.34 -12.98 42.51
N LEU A 376 7.12 -12.86 42.99
CA LEU A 376 6.55 -13.71 44.04
C LEU A 376 6.42 -15.17 43.60
N VAL A 377 6.08 -15.40 42.31
CA VAL A 377 6.05 -16.77 41.75
C VAL A 377 7.45 -17.40 41.79
N ARG A 378 8.50 -16.65 41.43
CA ARG A 378 9.89 -17.14 41.55
C ARG A 378 10.31 -17.42 43.00
N LYS A 379 9.72 -16.74 43.98
CA LYS A 379 9.88 -17.01 45.41
C LYS A 379 8.97 -18.15 45.92
N GLY A 380 8.27 -18.87 44.99
CA GLY A 380 7.48 -20.07 45.28
C GLY A 380 6.02 -19.81 45.70
N LEU A 381 5.44 -18.63 45.34
CA LEU A 381 4.01 -18.40 45.51
C LEU A 381 3.25 -18.90 44.27
N PRO A 382 2.09 -19.56 44.40
CA PRO A 382 1.21 -19.80 43.26
C PRO A 382 0.80 -18.48 42.61
N PHE A 383 0.68 -18.43 41.26
CA PHE A 383 0.41 -17.19 40.54
C PHE A 383 -0.87 -16.48 41.01
N ARG A 384 -1.95 -17.21 41.31
CA ARG A 384 -3.20 -16.61 41.81
C ARG A 384 -3.03 -15.89 43.13
N ASP A 385 -2.26 -16.51 44.05
CA ASP A 385 -1.97 -15.92 45.38
C ASP A 385 -1.06 -14.70 45.21
N ALA A 386 -0.06 -14.79 44.33
CA ALA A 386 0.81 -13.66 43.98
C ALA A 386 0.00 -12.49 43.40
N HIS A 387 -0.94 -12.76 42.51
CA HIS A 387 -1.81 -11.76 41.93
C HIS A 387 -2.70 -11.07 42.99
N GLU A 388 -3.22 -11.83 43.95
CA GLU A 388 -4.00 -11.27 45.07
C GLU A 388 -3.15 -10.35 45.97
N VAL A 389 -1.92 -10.76 46.28
CA VAL A 389 -0.96 -9.94 47.05
C VAL A 389 -0.70 -8.61 46.32
N VAL A 390 -0.41 -8.67 45.01
CA VAL A 390 -0.16 -7.47 44.19
C VAL A 390 -1.40 -6.59 44.12
N GLY A 391 -2.59 -7.17 43.98
CA GLY A 391 -3.86 -6.42 43.99
C GLY A 391 -4.06 -5.65 45.30
N LYS A 392 -3.68 -6.22 46.45
CA LYS A 392 -3.72 -5.51 47.75
C LYS A 392 -2.71 -4.39 47.82
N ALA A 393 -1.49 -4.58 47.31
CA ALA A 393 -0.46 -3.54 47.24
C ALA A 393 -0.87 -2.38 46.31
N VAL A 394 -1.43 -2.67 45.15
CA VAL A 394 -1.94 -1.62 44.22
C VAL A 394 -3.09 -0.85 44.88
N ARG A 395 -4.04 -1.52 45.52
CA ARG A 395 -5.12 -0.84 46.26
C ARG A 395 -4.58 0.09 47.33
N TYR A 396 -3.62 -0.36 48.12
CA TYR A 396 -2.97 0.45 49.15
C TYR A 396 -2.31 1.70 48.50
N CYS A 397 -1.62 1.51 47.39
CA CYS A 397 -1.01 2.64 46.65
C CYS A 397 -2.06 3.64 46.21
N VAL A 398 -3.17 3.20 45.62
CA VAL A 398 -4.28 4.07 45.18
C VAL A 398 -4.85 4.85 46.36
N GLU A 399 -5.11 4.20 47.50
CA GLU A 399 -5.69 4.82 48.69
C GLU A 399 -4.75 5.85 49.34
N ASN A 400 -3.43 5.68 49.20
CA ASN A 400 -2.42 6.55 49.80
C ASN A 400 -1.72 7.49 48.82
N GLY A 401 -2.14 7.57 47.54
CA GLY A 401 -1.54 8.42 46.53
C GLY A 401 -0.08 8.13 46.24
N LYS A 402 0.32 6.82 46.26
CA LYS A 402 1.68 6.35 46.03
C LYS A 402 1.77 5.45 44.81
N ASP A 403 2.99 5.28 44.28
CA ASP A 403 3.32 4.26 43.30
C ASP A 403 4.09 3.10 43.97
N LEU A 404 4.14 1.93 43.29
CA LEU A 404 4.79 0.71 43.82
C LEU A 404 6.25 0.94 44.25
N PRO A 405 7.11 1.66 43.52
CA PRO A 405 8.49 1.92 43.91
C PRO A 405 8.62 2.79 45.19
N GLU A 406 7.55 3.50 45.57
CA GLU A 406 7.57 4.38 46.76
C GLU A 406 7.22 3.67 48.06
N LEU A 407 6.86 2.38 48.00
CA LEU A 407 6.56 1.58 49.17
C LEU A 407 7.85 1.20 49.90
N SER A 408 7.85 1.36 51.25
CA SER A 408 8.96 0.86 52.06
C SER A 408 9.02 -0.68 52.08
N LEU A 409 10.18 -1.25 52.32
CA LEU A 409 10.32 -2.69 52.46
C LEU A 409 9.39 -3.27 53.56
N GLU A 410 9.20 -2.53 54.64
CA GLU A 410 8.27 -2.90 55.71
C GLU A 410 6.83 -2.98 55.19
N THR A 411 6.40 -2.00 54.42
CA THR A 411 5.07 -1.99 53.77
C THR A 411 4.95 -3.19 52.82
N TRP A 412 5.97 -3.43 51.98
CA TRP A 412 5.98 -4.59 51.11
C TRP A 412 5.85 -5.92 51.85
N LYS A 413 6.58 -6.09 52.96
CA LYS A 413 6.52 -7.29 53.81
C LYS A 413 5.16 -7.49 54.48
N SER A 414 4.40 -6.40 54.70
CA SER A 414 3.05 -6.52 55.23
C SER A 414 2.07 -7.22 54.28
N PHE A 415 2.34 -7.21 52.98
CA PHE A 415 1.54 -7.92 51.97
C PHE A 415 2.01 -9.39 51.81
N SER A 416 3.32 -9.63 51.92
CA SER A 416 3.88 -10.99 51.87
C SER A 416 5.29 -11.01 52.50
N GLU A 417 5.52 -11.91 53.46
CA GLU A 417 6.85 -12.12 54.06
C GLU A 417 7.91 -12.61 53.08
N LYS A 418 7.49 -13.12 51.90
CA LYS A 418 8.39 -13.52 50.80
C LYS A 418 9.05 -12.35 50.07
N ILE A 419 8.59 -11.14 50.30
CA ILE A 419 9.17 -9.95 49.68
C ILE A 419 10.42 -9.53 50.46
N GLU A 420 11.52 -9.43 49.73
CA GLU A 420 12.81 -9.01 50.23
C GLU A 420 13.29 -7.75 49.56
N ALA A 421 14.48 -7.22 49.93
CA ALA A 421 14.98 -5.96 49.40
C ALA A 421 15.23 -5.96 47.88
N ASP A 422 15.42 -7.13 47.28
CA ASP A 422 15.58 -7.33 45.83
C ASP A 422 14.32 -6.99 45.00
N ILE A 423 13.18 -6.75 45.64
CA ILE A 423 11.96 -6.28 44.99
C ILE A 423 12.20 -4.95 44.24
N PHE A 424 12.97 -4.03 44.83
CA PHE A 424 13.23 -2.73 44.26
C PHE A 424 14.00 -2.80 42.95
N ASP A 425 14.87 -3.80 42.80
CA ASP A 425 15.57 -4.08 41.54
C ASP A 425 14.61 -4.70 40.51
N ALA A 426 13.71 -5.56 40.95
CA ALA A 426 12.79 -6.31 40.07
C ALA A 426 11.69 -5.44 39.44
N ILE A 427 11.28 -4.35 40.11
CA ILE A 427 10.17 -3.46 39.63
C ILE A 427 10.63 -2.20 38.90
N THR A 428 11.91 -2.10 38.54
CA THR A 428 12.38 -1.01 37.69
C THR A 428 11.83 -1.20 36.30
N LEU A 429 11.62 -0.11 35.55
CA LEU A 429 11.17 -0.18 34.15
C LEU A 429 12.17 -0.96 33.29
N GLU A 430 13.46 -0.80 33.54
CA GLU A 430 14.55 -1.48 32.85
C GLU A 430 14.51 -3.01 33.13
N ALA A 431 14.32 -3.39 34.35
CA ALA A 431 14.22 -4.81 34.75
C ALA A 431 12.98 -5.45 34.10
N SER A 432 11.85 -4.76 34.16
CA SER A 432 10.59 -5.19 33.54
C SER A 432 10.76 -5.45 32.04
N VAL A 433 11.30 -4.49 31.30
CA VAL A 433 11.56 -4.63 29.86
C VAL A 433 12.53 -5.77 29.57
N ASN A 434 13.69 -5.80 30.27
CA ASN A 434 14.77 -6.76 29.99
C ASN A 434 14.49 -8.19 30.49
N ALA A 435 13.49 -8.39 31.35
CA ALA A 435 13.04 -9.71 31.75
C ALA A 435 12.32 -10.49 30.63
N ARG A 436 11.78 -9.79 29.62
CA ARG A 436 10.95 -10.37 28.54
C ARG A 436 11.81 -10.87 27.37
N LYS A 437 12.58 -11.95 27.62
CA LYS A 437 13.60 -12.51 26.72
C LYS A 437 13.11 -13.56 25.74
N ALA A 438 11.84 -13.96 25.81
CA ALA A 438 11.27 -14.88 24.83
C ALA A 438 11.31 -14.28 23.41
N THR A 439 11.31 -15.12 22.38
CA THR A 439 11.21 -14.66 20.99
C THR A 439 9.98 -13.79 20.82
N GLY A 440 10.13 -12.62 20.21
CA GLY A 440 9.07 -11.62 20.09
C GLY A 440 8.86 -10.76 21.34
N GLY A 441 9.65 -10.94 22.41
CA GLY A 441 9.60 -10.10 23.60
C GLY A 441 10.30 -8.75 23.41
N THR A 442 10.00 -7.81 24.32
CA THR A 442 10.49 -6.44 24.25
C THR A 442 11.90 -6.23 24.82
N ALA A 443 12.59 -7.28 25.33
CA ALA A 443 13.94 -7.13 25.87
C ALA A 443 14.90 -6.55 24.81
N LEU A 444 15.80 -5.68 25.27
CA LEU A 444 16.73 -4.95 24.38
C LEU A 444 17.53 -5.89 23.45
N GLU A 445 18.00 -7.02 23.98
CA GLU A 445 18.73 -8.03 23.20
C GLU A 445 17.85 -8.66 22.08
N ARG A 446 16.54 -8.84 22.34
CA ARG A 446 15.60 -9.39 21.36
C ARG A 446 15.27 -8.40 20.26
N VAL A 447 15.04 -7.15 20.64
CA VAL A 447 14.79 -6.06 19.70
C VAL A 447 15.98 -5.85 18.76
N ARG A 448 17.22 -5.90 19.28
CA ARG A 448 18.43 -5.83 18.44
C ARG A 448 18.52 -7.00 17.46
N ALA A 449 18.38 -8.23 17.96
CA ALA A 449 18.45 -9.42 17.13
C ALA A 449 17.39 -9.38 15.99
N GLU A 450 16.19 -8.88 16.30
CA GLU A 450 15.12 -8.75 15.31
C GLU A 450 15.41 -7.69 14.25
N MET A 451 15.96 -6.53 14.63
CA MET A 451 16.39 -5.52 13.66
C MET A 451 17.49 -6.07 12.73
N GLU A 452 18.46 -6.79 13.27
CA GLU A 452 19.52 -7.42 12.48
C GLU A 452 18.97 -8.47 11.51
N ARG A 453 18.02 -9.31 11.96
CA ARG A 453 17.32 -10.29 11.13
C ARG A 453 16.61 -9.61 9.96
N ILE A 454 15.81 -8.59 10.24
CA ILE A 454 15.06 -7.87 9.21
C ILE A 454 16.00 -7.24 8.17
N LYS A 455 17.13 -6.66 8.61
CA LYS A 455 18.12 -6.08 7.70
C LYS A 455 18.82 -7.11 6.82
N ALA A 456 19.06 -8.31 7.34
CA ALA A 456 19.70 -9.38 6.59
C ALA A 456 18.77 -10.02 5.55
N GLU A 457 17.45 -9.93 5.74
CA GLU A 457 16.43 -10.48 4.83
C GLU A 457 16.00 -9.48 3.73
N ARG A 458 16.41 -8.23 3.81
CA ARG A 458 16.21 -7.18 2.79
C ARG A 458 17.31 -7.20 1.76
#